data_e604d58410e2f2d91f6fa3e585abef16
#
_entry.id   e604d58410e2f2d91f6fa3e585abef16
#
_cell.length_a   1.000
_cell.length_b   1.000
_cell.length_c   1.000
_cell.angle_alpha   90.00
_cell.angle_beta   90.00
_cell.angle_gamma   90.00
#
_symmetry.space_group_name_H-M   'P 1'
#
loop_
_entity.id
_entity.type
_entity.pdbx_description
1 polymer ?
#
loop_
_entity_poly.entity_id
_entity_poly.type
_entity_poly.pdbx_seq_one_letter_code
_entity_poly.pdbx_strand_id
1 'polypeptide(L)'
;MEMERIGRVLQAMQDRGLTQIIVCDPQSIDYLTGVYVEPMERLFALYLRADGHHIFFLNKLFTVPETPIEQVWFTDTDDAVGLIAQRVQAGEPLGIDKEWTARFLLPLMERLPGTPCVLASDCVDSVRARKDEKEQELMRMNSRLNDEAMRRAAAYIREGMTERQVADYLRAQYQDLGCEAQSFPPIVSFGSNAADPHHMPDDTVLRAGDCIVLDIGGRKEGYCSDMTRTYFCKQVSEKHAAIHDIVRQANEAAEALVRPGVPLCELDKAARDVIAQAGYGEYFTHRLGHFIGRTDHEQGDVSSAATALAQEGMVFSIEPGIYLPGEMGVRVEDLVLVTKEGCEVLNQVDKHWQVIG
;
A
#
# COMPACT_ATOMS: atom_id res chain seq x y z
N MET A 1 13.96 16.16 -9.36
CA MET A 1 14.79 15.54 -8.30
C MET A 1 14.38 16.13 -6.97
N GLU A 2 13.99 15.27 -6.05
CA GLU A 2 13.44 15.65 -4.74
C GLU A 2 14.58 15.69 -3.70
N MET A 3 15.39 16.76 -3.72
CA MET A 3 16.60 16.86 -2.90
C MET A 3 16.37 16.70 -1.41
N GLU A 4 15.23 17.17 -0.90
CA GLU A 4 14.86 17.00 0.51
C GLU A 4 14.65 15.52 0.86
N ARG A 5 13.94 14.77 -0.01
CA ARG A 5 13.72 13.33 0.17
C ARG A 5 15.03 12.55 0.11
N ILE A 6 15.89 12.85 -0.87
CA ILE A 6 17.24 12.26 -0.94
C ILE A 6 18.03 12.57 0.34
N GLY A 7 18.01 13.82 0.83
CA GLY A 7 18.68 14.19 2.08
C GLY A 7 18.22 13.36 3.28
N ARG A 8 16.90 13.09 3.39
CA ARG A 8 16.35 12.22 4.45
C ARG A 8 16.82 10.76 4.31
N VAL A 9 16.91 10.25 3.08
CA VAL A 9 17.46 8.91 2.82
C VAL A 9 18.94 8.83 3.17
N LEU A 10 19.74 9.84 2.81
CA LEU A 10 21.17 9.90 3.18
C LEU A 10 21.36 9.94 4.70
N GLN A 11 20.47 10.64 5.44
CA GLN A 11 20.49 10.61 6.89
C GLN A 11 20.16 9.20 7.44
N ALA A 12 19.14 8.53 6.91
CA ALA A 12 18.82 7.16 7.30
C ALA A 12 19.95 6.17 7.00
N MET A 13 20.68 6.37 5.88
CA MET A 13 21.89 5.61 5.57
C MET A 13 22.98 5.85 6.63
N GLN A 14 23.21 7.11 6.99
CA GLN A 14 24.20 7.49 8.00
C GLN A 14 23.89 6.85 9.36
N ASP A 15 22.63 6.88 9.78
CA ASP A 15 22.16 6.29 11.05
C ASP A 15 22.41 4.77 11.10
N ARG A 16 22.48 4.11 9.95
CA ARG A 16 22.84 2.69 9.78
C ARG A 16 24.33 2.43 9.49
N GLY A 17 25.16 3.46 9.42
CA GLY A 17 26.57 3.34 9.06
C GLY A 17 26.80 2.92 7.60
N LEU A 18 25.86 3.22 6.68
CA LEU A 18 25.96 2.92 5.26
C LEU A 18 26.44 4.17 4.48
N THR A 19 27.44 3.97 3.64
CA THR A 19 27.98 5.02 2.75
C THR A 19 27.41 4.92 1.33
N GLN A 20 26.74 3.80 1.00
CA GLN A 20 26.26 3.49 -0.35
C GLN A 20 25.08 2.53 -0.31
N ILE A 21 24.07 2.80 -1.16
CA ILE A 21 22.94 1.88 -1.40
C ILE A 21 22.58 1.85 -2.88
N ILE A 22 22.03 0.73 -3.34
CA ILE A 22 21.39 0.60 -4.66
C ILE A 22 19.88 0.48 -4.46
N VAL A 23 19.14 1.39 -5.08
CA VAL A 23 17.68 1.41 -5.14
C VAL A 23 17.26 0.95 -6.53
N CYS A 24 16.34 0.02 -6.64
CA CYS A 24 15.87 -0.52 -7.91
C CYS A 24 14.35 -0.66 -8.01
N ASP A 25 13.60 -0.44 -6.93
CA ASP A 25 12.15 -0.28 -7.00
C ASP A 25 11.80 0.98 -7.81
N PRO A 26 11.07 0.86 -8.96
CA PRO A 26 10.72 2.00 -9.79
C PRO A 26 9.92 3.09 -9.07
N GLN A 27 9.07 2.71 -8.10
CA GLN A 27 8.30 3.69 -7.32
C GLN A 27 9.19 4.46 -6.34
N SER A 28 10.19 3.81 -5.75
CA SER A 28 11.19 4.46 -4.89
C SER A 28 12.09 5.39 -5.70
N ILE A 29 12.51 4.97 -6.89
CA ILE A 29 13.30 5.82 -7.78
C ILE A 29 12.50 7.05 -8.20
N ASP A 30 11.25 6.87 -8.62
CA ASP A 30 10.36 7.98 -8.98
C ASP A 30 10.13 8.91 -7.78
N TYR A 31 9.90 8.37 -6.59
CA TYR A 31 9.74 9.14 -5.35
C TYR A 31 10.93 10.06 -5.06
N LEU A 32 12.14 9.60 -5.34
CA LEU A 32 13.39 10.33 -5.07
C LEU A 32 13.80 11.28 -6.19
N THR A 33 13.41 10.99 -7.43
CA THR A 33 13.97 11.65 -8.60
C THR A 33 12.96 12.29 -9.54
N GLY A 34 11.69 11.89 -9.46
CA GLY A 34 10.64 12.23 -10.42
C GLY A 34 10.80 11.47 -11.75
N VAL A 35 11.61 10.41 -11.79
CA VAL A 35 11.83 9.58 -12.98
C VAL A 35 11.20 8.22 -12.77
N TYR A 36 10.09 7.96 -13.48
CA TYR A 36 9.47 6.65 -13.52
C TYR A 36 9.83 5.91 -14.81
N VAL A 37 10.25 4.67 -14.67
CA VAL A 37 10.45 3.72 -15.77
C VAL A 37 9.86 2.38 -15.37
N GLU A 38 9.10 1.75 -16.27
CA GLU A 38 8.73 0.33 -16.15
C GLU A 38 9.83 -0.52 -16.79
N PRO A 39 10.74 -1.12 -16.00
CA PRO A 39 11.97 -1.73 -16.55
C PRO A 39 11.73 -3.12 -17.13
N MET A 40 10.58 -3.72 -16.84
CA MET A 40 10.28 -5.13 -17.15
C MET A 40 11.40 -6.06 -16.62
N GLU A 41 12.08 -6.82 -17.49
CA GLU A 41 13.17 -7.70 -17.11
C GLU A 41 14.57 -7.03 -17.09
N ARG A 42 14.64 -5.72 -17.45
CA ARG A 42 15.92 -5.00 -17.58
C ARG A 42 16.38 -4.38 -16.27
N LEU A 43 17.67 -4.23 -16.16
CA LEU A 43 18.26 -3.52 -15.03
C LEU A 43 17.91 -2.02 -15.10
N PHE A 44 17.34 -1.52 -14.02
CA PHE A 44 17.12 -0.10 -13.74
C PHE A 44 17.52 0.13 -12.29
N ALA A 45 18.46 1.02 -12.03
CA ALA A 45 18.95 1.22 -10.67
C ALA A 45 19.43 2.66 -10.45
N LEU A 46 19.18 3.16 -9.24
CA LEU A 46 19.75 4.39 -8.72
C LEU A 46 20.75 4.04 -7.61
N TYR A 47 22.00 4.35 -7.82
CA TYR A 47 23.05 4.23 -6.82
C TYR A 47 23.18 5.53 -6.05
N LEU A 48 22.85 5.50 -4.77
CA LEU A 48 22.98 6.63 -3.84
C LEU A 48 24.24 6.49 -3.01
N ARG A 49 24.98 7.58 -2.88
CA ARG A 49 26.22 7.66 -2.11
C ARG A 49 26.16 8.81 -1.10
N ALA A 50 26.72 8.58 0.07
CA ALA A 50 26.77 9.57 1.15
C ALA A 50 27.56 10.84 0.78
N ASP A 51 28.48 10.78 -0.19
CA ASP A 51 29.23 11.91 -0.69
C ASP A 51 28.48 12.77 -1.73
N GLY A 52 27.24 12.40 -2.07
CA GLY A 52 26.38 13.13 -3.01
C GLY A 52 26.60 12.78 -4.48
N HIS A 53 27.53 11.89 -4.82
CA HIS A 53 27.77 11.44 -6.20
C HIS A 53 26.82 10.29 -6.56
N HIS A 54 25.58 10.62 -6.88
CA HIS A 54 24.55 9.65 -7.25
C HIS A 54 24.68 9.26 -8.72
N ILE A 55 24.34 7.99 -9.06
CA ILE A 55 24.47 7.46 -10.42
C ILE A 55 23.21 6.70 -10.81
N PHE A 56 22.65 7.01 -11.98
CA PHE A 56 21.66 6.19 -12.65
C PHE A 56 22.32 5.15 -13.57
N PHE A 57 21.85 3.90 -13.49
CA PHE A 57 22.17 2.84 -14.44
C PHE A 57 20.93 2.57 -15.30
N LEU A 58 21.04 2.88 -16.61
CA LEU A 58 19.92 3.01 -17.53
C LEU A 58 20.13 2.18 -18.80
N ASN A 59 19.15 1.36 -19.16
CA ASN A 59 19.17 0.75 -20.49
C ASN A 59 18.79 1.79 -21.57
N LYS A 60 19.46 1.76 -22.71
CA LYS A 60 19.21 2.70 -23.83
C LYS A 60 17.83 2.64 -24.44
N LEU A 61 17.03 1.63 -24.10
CA LEU A 61 15.62 1.54 -24.49
C LEU A 61 14.70 2.38 -23.59
N PHE A 62 15.18 2.87 -22.45
CA PHE A 62 14.41 3.71 -21.56
C PHE A 62 14.37 5.15 -22.07
N THR A 63 13.23 5.81 -21.88
CA THR A 63 13.10 7.24 -22.08
C THR A 63 13.17 7.93 -20.73
N VAL A 64 14.28 8.59 -20.44
CA VAL A 64 14.54 9.27 -19.18
C VAL A 64 14.87 10.73 -19.49
N PRO A 65 14.27 11.71 -18.78
CA PRO A 65 14.62 13.12 -18.96
C PRO A 65 16.06 13.41 -18.52
N GLU A 66 16.60 14.51 -18.95
CA GLU A 66 17.87 15.02 -18.40
C GLU A 66 17.73 15.27 -16.90
N THR A 67 18.65 14.75 -16.12
CA THR A 67 18.73 14.93 -14.68
C THR A 67 20.13 15.38 -14.27
N PRO A 68 20.31 16.03 -13.12
CA PRO A 68 21.63 16.36 -12.60
C PRO A 68 22.40 15.14 -12.06
N ILE A 69 21.79 13.95 -12.04
CA ILE A 69 22.41 12.69 -11.62
C ILE A 69 23.27 12.15 -12.79
N GLU A 70 24.47 11.68 -12.52
CA GLU A 70 25.31 10.99 -13.51
C GLU A 70 24.52 9.81 -14.11
N GLN A 71 24.49 9.69 -15.43
CA GLN A 71 23.77 8.62 -16.14
C GLN A 71 24.77 7.68 -16.82
N VAL A 72 24.71 6.41 -16.45
CA VAL A 72 25.48 5.33 -17.08
C VAL A 72 24.54 4.51 -17.96
N TRP A 73 24.71 4.65 -19.28
CA TRP A 73 23.86 4.01 -20.27
C TRP A 73 24.49 2.71 -20.81
N PHE A 74 23.66 1.68 -20.95
CA PHE A 74 24.05 0.37 -21.50
C PHE A 74 22.95 -0.20 -22.43
N THR A 75 23.31 -1.20 -23.22
CA THR A 75 22.40 -1.96 -24.10
C THR A 75 22.10 -3.35 -23.50
N ASP A 76 21.17 -4.09 -24.10
CA ASP A 76 20.85 -5.46 -23.68
C ASP A 76 22.03 -6.45 -23.78
N THR A 77 23.08 -6.09 -24.55
CA THR A 77 24.27 -6.91 -24.75
C THR A 77 25.47 -6.47 -23.92
N ASP A 78 25.38 -5.36 -23.21
CA ASP A 78 26.46 -4.89 -22.35
C ASP A 78 26.40 -5.57 -20.97
N ASP A 79 27.56 -5.63 -20.29
CA ASP A 79 27.66 -6.12 -18.91
C ASP A 79 27.20 -5.08 -17.90
N ALA A 80 25.89 -4.87 -17.80
CA ALA A 80 25.29 -3.87 -16.91
C ALA A 80 25.70 -4.05 -15.44
N VAL A 81 25.80 -5.29 -14.96
CA VAL A 81 26.23 -5.61 -13.59
C VAL A 81 27.69 -5.25 -13.37
N GLY A 82 28.54 -5.48 -14.39
CA GLY A 82 29.95 -5.07 -14.37
C GLY A 82 30.10 -3.54 -14.30
N LEU A 83 29.23 -2.79 -14.97
CA LEU A 83 29.24 -1.31 -14.88
C LEU A 83 28.90 -0.83 -13.45
N ILE A 84 27.97 -1.48 -12.75
CA ILE A 84 27.69 -1.21 -11.34
C ILE A 84 28.90 -1.56 -10.47
N ALA A 85 29.47 -2.77 -10.65
CA ALA A 85 30.60 -3.23 -9.84
C ALA A 85 31.81 -2.29 -9.90
N GLN A 86 32.05 -1.63 -11.06
CA GLN A 86 33.12 -0.65 -11.23
C GLN A 86 32.90 0.66 -10.46
N ARG A 87 31.66 0.94 -10.04
CA ARG A 87 31.30 2.21 -9.34
C ARG A 87 31.11 2.02 -7.83
N VAL A 88 30.83 0.78 -7.41
CA VAL A 88 30.66 0.43 -5.98
C VAL A 88 31.99 0.61 -5.24
N GLN A 89 31.93 1.17 -4.05
CA GLN A 89 33.07 1.28 -3.13
C GLN A 89 33.37 -0.10 -2.53
N ALA A 90 34.38 -0.77 -3.08
CA ALA A 90 34.75 -2.11 -2.64
C ALA A 90 35.23 -2.11 -1.18
N GLY A 91 34.84 -3.14 -0.43
CA GLY A 91 35.19 -3.30 0.99
C GLY A 91 34.26 -2.56 1.97
N GLU A 92 33.49 -1.57 1.52
CA GLU A 92 32.45 -0.91 2.32
C GLU A 92 31.11 -1.63 2.16
N PRO A 93 30.28 -1.75 3.22
CA PRO A 93 28.96 -2.36 3.10
C PRO A 93 28.12 -1.71 2.00
N LEU A 94 27.55 -2.54 1.12
CA LEU A 94 26.64 -2.11 0.06
C LEU A 94 25.21 -2.40 0.47
N GLY A 95 24.40 -1.35 0.63
CA GLY A 95 22.96 -1.50 0.84
C GLY A 95 22.27 -1.94 -0.45
N ILE A 96 21.39 -2.92 -0.33
CA ILE A 96 20.65 -3.53 -1.44
C ILE A 96 19.15 -3.33 -1.21
N ASP A 97 18.45 -2.98 -2.29
CA ASP A 97 17.00 -2.91 -2.31
C ASP A 97 16.37 -4.32 -2.26
N LYS A 98 15.28 -4.47 -1.49
CA LYS A 98 14.50 -5.71 -1.36
C LYS A 98 13.91 -6.20 -2.69
N GLU A 99 13.61 -5.27 -3.61
CA GLU A 99 13.00 -5.59 -4.90
C GLU A 99 14.03 -5.99 -5.96
N TRP A 100 15.32 -6.01 -5.63
CA TRP A 100 16.32 -6.36 -6.64
C TRP A 100 16.35 -7.86 -6.92
N THR A 101 16.15 -8.21 -8.19
CA THR A 101 16.09 -9.60 -8.60
C THR A 101 17.43 -10.31 -8.41
N ALA A 102 17.40 -11.57 -7.98
CA ALA A 102 18.58 -12.39 -7.76
C ALA A 102 19.46 -12.51 -9.03
N ARG A 103 18.86 -12.41 -10.23
CA ARG A 103 19.61 -12.45 -11.51
C ARG A 103 20.65 -11.34 -11.66
N PHE A 104 20.48 -10.20 -10.97
CA PHE A 104 21.45 -9.10 -10.96
C PHE A 104 22.28 -9.09 -9.68
N LEU A 105 21.65 -9.41 -8.54
CA LEU A 105 22.31 -9.38 -7.23
C LEU A 105 23.42 -10.44 -7.14
N LEU A 106 23.14 -11.69 -7.47
CA LEU A 106 24.13 -12.77 -7.34
C LEU A 106 25.39 -12.51 -8.19
N PRO A 107 25.29 -12.15 -9.49
CA PRO A 107 26.46 -11.79 -10.28
C PRO A 107 27.18 -10.53 -9.76
N LEU A 108 26.49 -9.59 -9.12
CA LEU A 108 27.15 -8.42 -8.49
C LEU A 108 28.00 -8.87 -7.29
N MET A 109 27.43 -9.70 -6.41
CA MET A 109 28.16 -10.24 -5.25
C MET A 109 29.39 -11.03 -5.64
N GLU A 110 29.31 -11.82 -6.73
CA GLU A 110 30.49 -12.55 -7.28
C GLU A 110 31.61 -11.60 -7.74
N ARG A 111 31.25 -10.42 -8.27
CA ARG A 111 32.22 -9.42 -8.74
C ARG A 111 32.78 -8.53 -7.62
N LEU A 112 32.18 -8.54 -6.46
CA LEU A 112 32.58 -7.72 -5.32
C LEU A 112 32.98 -8.59 -4.11
N PRO A 113 33.98 -9.47 -4.26
CA PRO A 113 34.45 -10.31 -3.16
C PRO A 113 34.95 -9.44 -2.00
N GLY A 114 34.44 -9.71 -0.78
CA GLY A 114 34.79 -8.93 0.41
C GLY A 114 33.98 -7.65 0.62
N THR A 115 32.99 -7.34 -0.24
CA THR A 115 32.01 -6.26 -0.02
C THR A 115 30.73 -6.88 0.56
N PRO A 116 30.41 -6.64 1.85
CA PRO A 116 29.17 -7.15 2.43
C PRO A 116 27.94 -6.51 1.77
N CYS A 117 27.00 -7.32 1.30
CA CYS A 117 25.69 -6.85 0.85
C CYS A 117 24.70 -6.96 2.02
N VAL A 118 23.99 -5.88 2.32
CA VAL A 118 23.02 -5.80 3.41
C VAL A 118 21.69 -5.26 2.89
N LEU A 119 20.57 -5.75 3.40
CA LEU A 119 19.26 -5.20 3.05
C LEU A 119 19.16 -3.77 3.58
N ALA A 120 18.81 -2.80 2.72
CA ALA A 120 18.80 -1.39 3.06
C ALA A 120 17.58 -0.61 2.52
N SER A 121 16.54 -1.32 2.06
CA SER A 121 15.31 -0.66 1.57
C SER A 121 14.64 0.21 2.64
N ASP A 122 14.79 -0.13 3.92
CA ASP A 122 14.26 0.65 5.03
C ASP A 122 14.81 2.08 5.10
N CYS A 123 15.98 2.35 4.52
CA CYS A 123 16.47 3.73 4.36
C CYS A 123 15.54 4.58 3.48
N VAL A 124 14.90 3.98 2.47
CA VAL A 124 13.93 4.65 1.59
C VAL A 124 12.51 4.48 2.14
N ASP A 125 12.16 3.27 2.56
CA ASP A 125 10.82 2.93 3.03
C ASP A 125 10.41 3.77 4.26
N SER A 126 11.31 4.02 5.20
CA SER A 126 11.04 4.85 6.38
C SER A 126 10.76 6.32 6.02
N VAL A 127 11.36 6.81 4.95
CA VAL A 127 11.11 8.17 4.43
C VAL A 127 9.75 8.21 3.72
N ARG A 128 9.41 7.20 2.91
CA ARG A 128 8.11 7.05 2.22
C ARG A 128 6.96 6.85 3.21
N ALA A 129 7.20 6.14 4.31
CA ALA A 129 6.18 5.90 5.34
C ALA A 129 5.63 7.20 5.93
N ARG A 130 6.46 8.25 6.05
CA ARG A 130 6.09 9.55 6.62
C ARG A 130 5.87 10.57 5.52
N LYS A 131 4.60 10.75 5.14
CA LYS A 131 4.15 11.64 4.07
C LYS A 131 4.43 13.11 4.45
N ASP A 132 5.06 13.84 3.54
CA ASP A 132 5.18 15.30 3.65
C ASP A 132 3.82 15.99 3.44
N GLU A 133 3.74 17.31 3.64
CA GLU A 133 2.47 18.05 3.54
C GLU A 133 1.80 17.91 2.16
N LYS A 134 2.61 17.90 1.08
CA LYS A 134 2.10 17.72 -0.28
C LYS A 134 1.55 16.30 -0.49
N GLU A 135 2.27 15.30 -0.01
CA GLU A 135 1.83 13.91 -0.08
C GLU A 135 0.55 13.68 0.73
N GLN A 136 0.46 14.26 1.94
CA GLN A 136 -0.73 14.20 2.77
C GLN A 136 -1.96 14.79 2.05
N GLU A 137 -1.81 15.91 1.34
CA GLU A 137 -2.92 16.49 0.57
C GLU A 137 -3.32 15.60 -0.62
N LEU A 138 -2.36 14.95 -1.28
CA LEU A 138 -2.64 13.96 -2.33
C LEU A 138 -3.39 12.74 -1.76
N MET A 139 -3.02 12.24 -0.58
CA MET A 139 -3.75 11.15 0.09
C MET A 139 -5.19 11.57 0.42
N ARG A 140 -5.41 12.77 0.97
CA ARG A 140 -6.77 13.31 1.22
C ARG A 140 -7.58 13.44 -0.07
N MET A 141 -6.98 13.96 -1.13
CA MET A 141 -7.63 14.09 -2.43
C MET A 141 -8.07 12.73 -2.98
N ASN A 142 -7.17 11.74 -2.96
CA ASN A 142 -7.47 10.40 -3.45
C ASN A 142 -8.55 9.70 -2.61
N SER A 143 -8.52 9.85 -1.28
CA SER A 143 -9.58 9.31 -0.39
C SER A 143 -10.94 9.96 -0.68
N ARG A 144 -11.02 11.27 -0.95
CA ARG A 144 -12.27 11.92 -1.37
C ARG A 144 -12.81 11.38 -2.70
N LEU A 145 -11.94 11.09 -3.67
CA LEU A 145 -12.35 10.47 -4.94
C LEU A 145 -12.85 9.04 -4.72
N ASN A 146 -12.20 8.30 -3.84
CA ASN A 146 -12.59 6.96 -3.45
C ASN A 146 -13.95 6.94 -2.74
N ASP A 147 -14.21 7.89 -1.83
CA ASP A 147 -15.51 8.10 -1.21
C ASP A 147 -16.62 8.30 -2.24
N GLU A 148 -16.37 9.10 -3.27
CA GLU A 148 -17.34 9.33 -4.34
C GLU A 148 -17.57 8.06 -5.17
N ALA A 149 -16.53 7.29 -5.49
CA ALA A 149 -16.65 6.02 -6.19
C ALA A 149 -17.50 5.02 -5.38
N MET A 150 -17.27 4.93 -4.06
CA MET A 150 -18.04 4.08 -3.16
C MET A 150 -19.52 4.48 -3.12
N ARG A 151 -19.85 5.77 -2.99
CA ARG A 151 -21.23 6.27 -3.00
C ARG A 151 -21.93 5.94 -4.32
N ARG A 152 -21.24 6.12 -5.44
CA ARG A 152 -21.79 5.78 -6.77
C ARG A 152 -22.03 4.27 -6.90
N ALA A 153 -21.11 3.43 -6.42
CA ALA A 153 -21.27 1.98 -6.43
C ALA A 153 -22.47 1.54 -5.59
N ALA A 154 -22.60 2.03 -4.36
CA ALA A 154 -23.73 1.73 -3.48
C ALA A 154 -25.07 2.16 -4.11
N ALA A 155 -25.10 3.29 -4.80
CA ALA A 155 -26.27 3.77 -5.51
C ALA A 155 -26.59 2.98 -6.80
N TYR A 156 -25.61 2.33 -7.39
CA TYR A 156 -25.75 1.56 -8.64
C TYR A 156 -26.21 0.13 -8.42
N ILE A 157 -25.72 -0.54 -7.38
CA ILE A 157 -25.92 -1.97 -7.12
C ILE A 157 -27.41 -2.31 -6.96
N ARG A 158 -27.85 -3.39 -7.62
CA ARG A 158 -29.21 -3.93 -7.55
C ARG A 158 -29.18 -5.44 -7.48
N GLU A 159 -30.16 -6.04 -6.80
CA GLU A 159 -30.41 -7.48 -6.84
C GLU A 159 -30.41 -8.00 -8.28
N GLY A 160 -29.79 -9.15 -8.52
CA GLY A 160 -29.65 -9.77 -9.84
C GLY A 160 -28.39 -9.34 -10.62
N MET A 161 -27.64 -8.35 -10.16
CA MET A 161 -26.33 -8.02 -10.75
C MET A 161 -25.27 -9.04 -10.36
N THR A 162 -24.23 -9.18 -11.19
CA THR A 162 -23.05 -9.99 -10.86
C THR A 162 -21.94 -9.12 -10.25
N GLU A 163 -21.04 -9.76 -9.48
CA GLU A 163 -19.84 -9.11 -8.94
C GLU A 163 -19.02 -8.44 -10.06
N ARG A 164 -18.85 -9.12 -11.19
CA ARG A 164 -18.12 -8.62 -12.37
C ARG A 164 -18.75 -7.34 -12.95
N GLN A 165 -20.09 -7.28 -13.03
CA GLN A 165 -20.78 -6.08 -13.49
C GLN A 165 -20.52 -4.87 -12.59
N VAL A 166 -20.47 -5.08 -11.26
CA VAL A 166 -20.15 -4.02 -10.31
C VAL A 166 -18.67 -3.62 -10.41
N ALA A 167 -17.75 -4.56 -10.55
CA ALA A 167 -16.33 -4.29 -10.76
C ALA A 167 -16.06 -3.49 -12.03
N ASP A 168 -16.75 -3.83 -13.14
CA ASP A 168 -16.65 -3.08 -14.40
C ASP A 168 -17.22 -1.67 -14.27
N TYR A 169 -18.33 -1.51 -13.54
CA TYR A 169 -18.88 -0.18 -13.24
C TYR A 169 -17.88 0.66 -12.45
N LEU A 170 -17.27 0.12 -11.40
CA LEU A 170 -16.25 0.80 -10.58
C LEU A 170 -15.07 1.28 -11.43
N ARG A 171 -14.58 0.44 -12.36
CA ARG A 171 -13.49 0.83 -13.29
C ARG A 171 -13.88 2.07 -14.11
N ALA A 172 -15.10 2.10 -14.63
CA ALA A 172 -15.61 3.25 -15.37
C ALA A 172 -15.75 4.50 -14.49
N GLN A 173 -16.16 4.33 -13.21
CA GLN A 173 -16.27 5.47 -12.29
C GLN A 173 -14.91 6.09 -11.96
N TYR A 174 -13.85 5.30 -11.73
CA TYR A 174 -12.51 5.86 -11.51
C TYR A 174 -12.00 6.63 -12.73
N GLN A 175 -12.27 6.16 -13.94
CA GLN A 175 -11.94 6.91 -15.18
C GLN A 175 -12.70 8.25 -15.24
N ASP A 176 -14.01 8.25 -14.93
CA ASP A 176 -14.85 9.45 -14.91
C ASP A 176 -14.38 10.46 -13.84
N LEU A 177 -13.90 9.98 -12.70
CA LEU A 177 -13.32 10.79 -11.62
C LEU A 177 -11.91 11.30 -11.94
N GLY A 178 -11.37 10.93 -13.10
CA GLY A 178 -10.04 11.34 -13.57
C GLY A 178 -8.89 10.67 -12.82
N CYS A 179 -9.09 9.46 -12.32
CA CYS A 179 -8.02 8.63 -11.80
C CYS A 179 -7.21 8.02 -12.96
N GLU A 180 -5.91 7.87 -12.76
CA GLU A 180 -4.98 7.27 -13.73
C GLU A 180 -5.20 5.76 -13.85
N ALA A 181 -5.54 5.12 -12.73
CA ALA A 181 -5.80 3.70 -12.60
C ALA A 181 -6.62 3.41 -11.33
N GLN A 182 -7.01 2.17 -11.14
CA GLN A 182 -7.34 1.64 -9.82
C GLN A 182 -6.05 1.37 -9.04
N SER A 183 -6.07 1.50 -7.71
CA SER A 183 -4.92 1.18 -6.84
C SER A 183 -4.57 -0.31 -6.95
N PHE A 184 -5.62 -1.14 -7.00
CA PHE A 184 -5.58 -2.60 -7.14
C PHE A 184 -6.85 -3.08 -7.87
N PRO A 185 -6.93 -4.35 -8.33
CA PRO A 185 -8.16 -4.93 -8.82
C PRO A 185 -9.24 -4.91 -7.74
N PRO A 186 -10.43 -4.33 -7.98
CA PRO A 186 -11.42 -4.17 -6.92
C PRO A 186 -11.92 -5.53 -6.43
N ILE A 187 -12.10 -5.67 -5.12
CA ILE A 187 -12.80 -6.79 -4.51
C ILE A 187 -14.28 -6.42 -4.46
N VAL A 188 -15.09 -7.20 -5.14
CA VAL A 188 -16.56 -7.14 -5.06
C VAL A 188 -17.04 -8.54 -4.75
N SER A 189 -17.54 -8.76 -3.55
CA SER A 189 -17.90 -10.09 -3.06
C SER A 189 -19.30 -10.12 -2.50
N PHE A 190 -20.10 -11.10 -2.95
CA PHE A 190 -21.49 -11.27 -2.54
C PHE A 190 -21.70 -12.53 -1.69
N GLY A 191 -22.46 -12.41 -0.62
CA GLY A 191 -22.86 -13.52 0.23
C GLY A 191 -21.67 -14.34 0.71
N SER A 192 -21.66 -15.65 0.41
CA SER A 192 -20.59 -16.56 0.85
C SER A 192 -19.22 -16.31 0.22
N ASN A 193 -19.13 -15.65 -0.94
CA ASN A 193 -17.84 -15.27 -1.54
C ASN A 193 -17.08 -14.26 -0.67
N ALA A 194 -17.82 -13.42 0.07
CA ALA A 194 -17.21 -12.46 0.99
C ALA A 194 -16.47 -13.12 2.18
N ALA A 195 -16.62 -14.41 2.39
CA ALA A 195 -15.85 -15.17 3.38
C ALA A 195 -14.36 -15.39 2.96
N ASP A 196 -14.03 -15.15 1.69
CA ASP A 196 -12.64 -15.07 1.21
C ASP A 196 -12.24 -13.58 1.13
N PRO A 197 -11.29 -13.12 1.97
CA PRO A 197 -10.86 -11.71 1.98
C PRO A 197 -10.30 -11.20 0.65
N HIS A 198 -9.78 -12.09 -0.19
CA HIS A 198 -9.15 -11.77 -1.47
C HIS A 198 -9.94 -12.31 -2.68
N HIS A 199 -11.24 -12.57 -2.50
CA HIS A 199 -12.09 -13.05 -3.59
C HIS A 199 -12.05 -12.12 -4.81
N MET A 200 -11.77 -12.70 -5.97
CA MET A 200 -11.79 -11.96 -7.24
C MET A 200 -13.20 -11.98 -7.84
N PRO A 201 -13.74 -10.83 -8.27
CA PRO A 201 -15.12 -10.74 -8.81
C PRO A 201 -15.40 -11.75 -9.92
N ASP A 202 -16.45 -12.54 -9.75
CA ASP A 202 -16.89 -13.54 -10.71
C ASP A 202 -18.34 -13.30 -11.19
N ASP A 203 -19.00 -14.33 -11.74
CA ASP A 203 -20.36 -14.23 -12.24
C ASP A 203 -21.41 -14.58 -11.15
N THR A 204 -21.03 -14.59 -9.87
CA THR A 204 -21.96 -14.76 -8.74
C THR A 204 -22.99 -13.65 -8.74
N VAL A 205 -24.26 -14.04 -8.68
CA VAL A 205 -25.41 -13.14 -8.76
C VAL A 205 -25.86 -12.73 -7.37
N LEU A 206 -25.98 -11.42 -7.15
CA LEU A 206 -26.47 -10.82 -5.92
C LEU A 206 -27.92 -11.19 -5.62
N ARG A 207 -28.21 -11.64 -4.41
CA ARG A 207 -29.54 -12.06 -3.93
C ARG A 207 -29.93 -11.27 -2.68
N ALA A 208 -31.23 -11.15 -2.46
CA ALA A 208 -31.74 -10.57 -1.23
C ALA A 208 -31.20 -11.28 0.02
N GLY A 209 -30.67 -10.53 0.96
CA GLY A 209 -30.02 -11.01 2.19
C GLY A 209 -28.51 -11.22 2.11
N ASP A 210 -27.91 -11.19 0.92
CA ASP A 210 -26.45 -11.28 0.78
C ASP A 210 -25.77 -10.05 1.38
N CYS A 211 -24.62 -10.25 2.02
CA CYS A 211 -23.67 -9.18 2.26
C CYS A 211 -22.98 -8.81 0.95
N ILE A 212 -22.54 -7.57 0.86
CA ILE A 212 -21.85 -6.99 -0.29
C ILE A 212 -20.60 -6.32 0.24
N VAL A 213 -19.44 -6.96 0.10
CA VAL A 213 -18.15 -6.37 0.44
C VAL A 213 -17.63 -5.67 -0.81
N LEU A 214 -17.38 -4.38 -0.67
CA LEU A 214 -16.71 -3.55 -1.68
C LEU A 214 -15.40 -3.06 -1.08
N ASP A 215 -14.29 -3.53 -1.63
CA ASP A 215 -12.96 -3.07 -1.30
C ASP A 215 -12.32 -2.49 -2.56
N ILE A 216 -12.11 -1.16 -2.53
CA ILE A 216 -11.86 -0.36 -3.71
C ILE A 216 -10.86 0.75 -3.46
N GLY A 217 -10.05 1.04 -4.46
CA GLY A 217 -9.08 2.11 -4.44
C GLY A 217 -8.82 2.70 -5.81
N GLY A 218 -8.60 4.02 -5.87
CA GLY A 218 -8.19 4.74 -7.07
C GLY A 218 -6.81 5.37 -6.92
N ARG A 219 -6.10 5.53 -8.04
CA ARG A 219 -4.78 6.15 -8.10
C ARG A 219 -4.84 7.42 -8.92
N LYS A 220 -4.38 8.54 -8.35
CA LYS A 220 -4.25 9.83 -9.04
C LYS A 220 -3.01 10.57 -8.55
N GLU A 221 -2.33 11.25 -9.48
CA GLU A 221 -1.06 11.93 -9.25
C GLU A 221 -0.03 11.03 -8.55
N GLY A 222 -0.05 9.74 -8.94
CA GLY A 222 0.88 8.73 -8.45
C GLY A 222 0.61 8.22 -7.03
N TYR A 223 -0.49 8.62 -6.35
CA TYR A 223 -0.85 8.15 -5.01
C TYR A 223 -2.12 7.30 -5.03
N CYS A 224 -2.14 6.27 -4.20
CA CYS A 224 -3.24 5.34 -4.05
C CYS A 224 -4.20 5.77 -2.95
N SER A 225 -5.46 5.36 -3.07
CA SER A 225 -6.45 5.33 -2.00
C SER A 225 -6.94 3.91 -1.77
N ASP A 226 -7.55 3.69 -0.62
CA ASP A 226 -8.07 2.40 -0.21
C ASP A 226 -9.27 2.58 0.72
N MET A 227 -10.27 1.71 0.61
CA MET A 227 -11.41 1.68 1.52
C MET A 227 -12.26 0.44 1.29
N THR A 228 -12.64 -0.24 2.38
CA THR A 228 -13.66 -1.29 2.36
C THR A 228 -14.93 -0.83 3.07
N ARG A 229 -16.09 -1.11 2.45
CA ARG A 229 -17.40 -1.03 3.09
C ARG A 229 -18.20 -2.32 2.82
N THR A 230 -18.99 -2.72 3.81
CA THR A 230 -19.90 -3.85 3.69
C THR A 230 -21.34 -3.38 3.78
N TYR A 231 -22.13 -3.71 2.75
CA TYR A 231 -23.57 -3.44 2.64
C TYR A 231 -24.37 -4.74 2.66
N PHE A 232 -25.72 -4.64 2.67
CA PHE A 232 -26.62 -5.78 2.56
C PHE A 232 -27.67 -5.55 1.49
N CYS A 233 -27.98 -6.60 0.70
CA CYS A 233 -28.95 -6.53 -0.37
C CYS A 233 -30.37 -6.66 0.19
N LYS A 234 -31.23 -5.66 -0.03
CA LYS A 234 -32.68 -5.66 0.31
C LYS A 234 -33.03 -5.85 1.78
N GLN A 235 -32.30 -6.67 2.50
CA GLN A 235 -32.56 -7.02 3.91
C GLN A 235 -31.27 -7.48 4.59
N VAL A 236 -31.26 -7.43 5.93
CA VAL A 236 -30.17 -7.95 6.76
C VAL A 236 -30.75 -8.76 7.92
N SER A 237 -30.14 -9.88 8.26
CA SER A 237 -30.50 -10.64 9.47
C SER A 237 -29.92 -9.96 10.72
N GLU A 238 -30.55 -10.17 11.88
CA GLU A 238 -30.03 -9.67 13.17
C GLU A 238 -28.58 -10.15 13.42
N LYS A 239 -28.27 -11.41 13.08
CA LYS A 239 -26.94 -11.98 13.20
C LYS A 239 -25.92 -11.22 12.33
N HIS A 240 -26.23 -10.98 11.06
CA HIS A 240 -25.31 -10.31 10.13
C HIS A 240 -25.11 -8.84 10.49
N ALA A 241 -26.16 -8.14 10.91
CA ALA A 241 -26.09 -6.78 11.41
C ALA A 241 -25.20 -6.69 12.66
N ALA A 242 -25.36 -7.61 13.62
CA ALA A 242 -24.53 -7.67 14.82
C ALA A 242 -23.04 -7.95 14.50
N ILE A 243 -22.75 -8.86 13.56
CA ILE A 243 -21.36 -9.12 13.11
C ILE A 243 -20.75 -7.87 12.49
N HIS A 244 -21.49 -7.15 11.64
CA HIS A 244 -21.03 -5.91 11.05
C HIS A 244 -20.71 -4.85 12.13
N ASP A 245 -21.58 -4.69 13.11
CA ASP A 245 -21.36 -3.76 14.22
C ASP A 245 -20.13 -4.10 15.06
N ILE A 246 -19.81 -5.39 15.24
CA ILE A 246 -18.58 -5.84 15.90
C ILE A 246 -17.35 -5.39 15.11
N VAL A 247 -17.34 -5.59 13.78
CA VAL A 247 -16.21 -5.19 12.92
C VAL A 247 -16.06 -3.68 12.91
N ARG A 248 -17.17 -2.92 12.80
CA ARG A 248 -17.15 -1.46 12.89
C ARG A 248 -16.55 -0.97 14.22
N GLN A 249 -16.99 -1.54 15.34
CA GLN A 249 -16.46 -1.20 16.67
C GLN A 249 -14.98 -1.55 16.81
N ALA A 250 -14.52 -2.64 16.18
CA ALA A 250 -13.12 -3.01 16.15
C ALA A 250 -12.28 -1.98 15.36
N ASN A 251 -12.77 -1.51 14.21
CA ASN A 251 -12.13 -0.46 13.43
C ASN A 251 -12.05 0.84 14.26
N GLU A 252 -13.16 1.31 14.83
CA GLU A 252 -13.21 2.52 15.65
C GLU A 252 -12.33 2.44 16.91
N ALA A 253 -12.25 1.27 17.55
CA ALA A 253 -11.39 1.06 18.73
C ALA A 253 -9.91 1.20 18.39
N ALA A 254 -9.48 0.71 17.22
CA ALA A 254 -8.09 0.88 16.76
C ALA A 254 -7.81 2.33 16.38
N GLU A 255 -8.69 2.97 15.61
CA GLU A 255 -8.53 4.38 15.20
C GLU A 255 -8.41 5.33 16.41
N ALA A 256 -9.20 5.10 17.46
CA ALA A 256 -9.18 5.91 18.68
C ALA A 256 -7.83 5.89 19.42
N LEU A 257 -6.98 4.89 19.16
CA LEU A 257 -5.65 4.78 19.75
C LEU A 257 -4.55 5.40 18.91
N VAL A 258 -4.82 5.70 17.62
CA VAL A 258 -3.79 6.19 16.70
C VAL A 258 -3.31 7.58 17.13
N ARG A 259 -2.04 7.66 17.53
CA ARG A 259 -1.31 8.91 17.81
C ARG A 259 0.19 8.63 17.83
N PRO A 260 1.05 9.65 17.70
CA PRO A 260 2.50 9.46 17.79
C PRO A 260 2.92 8.76 19.08
N GLY A 261 3.85 7.80 18.93
CA GLY A 261 4.43 7.05 20.06
C GLY A 261 3.66 5.79 20.47
N VAL A 262 2.50 5.51 19.88
CA VAL A 262 1.79 4.23 20.12
C VAL A 262 2.43 3.14 19.27
N PRO A 263 2.78 1.97 19.84
CA PRO A 263 3.22 0.82 19.05
C PRO A 263 2.11 0.35 18.11
N LEU A 264 2.44 0.06 16.85
CA LEU A 264 1.45 -0.36 15.85
C LEU A 264 0.76 -1.68 16.24
N CYS A 265 1.44 -2.57 16.97
CA CYS A 265 0.85 -3.80 17.51
C CYS A 265 -0.29 -3.56 18.53
N GLU A 266 -0.30 -2.43 19.22
CA GLU A 266 -1.40 -2.10 20.14
C GLU A 266 -2.68 -1.72 19.39
N LEU A 267 -2.57 -1.20 18.16
CA LEU A 267 -3.72 -0.94 17.30
C LEU A 267 -4.35 -2.26 16.83
N ASP A 268 -3.52 -3.20 16.36
CA ASP A 268 -3.97 -4.55 15.99
C ASP A 268 -4.63 -5.27 17.18
N LYS A 269 -3.99 -5.16 18.35
CA LYS A 269 -4.52 -5.75 19.58
C LYS A 269 -5.89 -5.18 19.93
N ALA A 270 -6.10 -3.87 19.83
CA ALA A 270 -7.37 -3.24 20.17
C ALA A 270 -8.53 -3.77 19.29
N ALA A 271 -8.32 -3.86 17.99
CA ALA A 271 -9.32 -4.41 17.08
C ALA A 271 -9.56 -5.91 17.34
N ARG A 272 -8.50 -6.70 17.51
CA ARG A 272 -8.60 -8.14 17.81
C ARG A 272 -9.33 -8.42 19.12
N ASP A 273 -9.07 -7.64 20.15
CA ASP A 273 -9.73 -7.83 21.44
C ASP A 273 -11.26 -7.65 21.33
N VAL A 274 -11.74 -6.67 20.57
CA VAL A 274 -13.19 -6.47 20.32
C VAL A 274 -13.79 -7.70 19.63
N ILE A 275 -13.16 -8.16 18.56
CA ILE A 275 -13.64 -9.31 17.78
C ILE A 275 -13.59 -10.61 18.60
N ALA A 276 -12.50 -10.82 19.38
CA ALA A 276 -12.32 -12.01 20.20
C ALA A 276 -13.30 -12.05 21.37
N GLN A 277 -13.58 -10.92 22.04
CA GLN A 277 -14.56 -10.82 23.12
C GLN A 277 -15.98 -11.15 22.63
N ALA A 278 -16.28 -10.84 21.37
CA ALA A 278 -17.54 -11.20 20.73
C ALA A 278 -17.61 -12.69 20.28
N GLY A 279 -16.52 -13.46 20.45
CA GLY A 279 -16.47 -14.90 20.12
C GLY A 279 -16.05 -15.19 18.67
N TYR A 280 -15.57 -14.20 17.92
CA TYR A 280 -15.19 -14.34 16.50
C TYR A 280 -13.68 -14.26 16.25
N GLY A 281 -12.82 -14.36 17.27
CA GLY A 281 -11.37 -14.17 17.15
C GLY A 281 -10.68 -15.05 16.10
N GLU A 282 -11.13 -16.30 15.92
CA GLU A 282 -10.59 -17.22 14.90
C GLU A 282 -10.93 -16.83 13.46
N TYR A 283 -11.95 -15.97 13.26
CA TYR A 283 -12.41 -15.51 11.96
C TYR A 283 -11.78 -14.18 11.51
N PHE A 284 -10.93 -13.57 12.32
CA PHE A 284 -10.11 -12.44 11.92
C PHE A 284 -8.70 -12.94 11.57
N THR A 285 -8.48 -13.29 10.31
CA THR A 285 -7.37 -14.14 9.86
C THR A 285 -6.16 -13.38 9.32
N HIS A 286 -6.24 -12.06 9.12
CA HIS A 286 -5.15 -11.24 8.57
C HIS A 286 -4.67 -10.16 9.57
N ARG A 287 -3.62 -9.43 9.24
CA ARG A 287 -3.15 -8.25 9.97
C ARG A 287 -4.21 -7.15 9.96
N LEU A 288 -4.12 -6.22 10.91
CA LEU A 288 -5.08 -5.12 10.98
C LEU A 288 -4.95 -4.13 9.84
N GLY A 289 -3.77 -3.97 9.24
CA GLY A 289 -3.59 -3.03 8.15
C GLY A 289 -2.17 -3.00 7.58
N HIS A 290 -1.98 -2.15 6.58
CA HIS A 290 -0.73 -1.95 5.85
C HIS A 290 -0.48 -0.47 5.57
N PHE A 291 0.78 -0.12 5.33
CA PHE A 291 1.14 1.20 4.85
C PHE A 291 0.75 1.36 3.38
N ILE A 292 0.42 2.57 2.99
CA ILE A 292 -0.03 2.93 1.65
C ILE A 292 0.56 4.28 1.23
N GLY A 293 0.66 4.51 -0.06
CA GLY A 293 1.13 5.77 -0.63
C GLY A 293 1.19 5.72 -2.14
N ARG A 294 2.37 5.57 -2.71
CA ARG A 294 2.55 5.45 -4.17
C ARG A 294 2.15 4.07 -4.70
N THR A 295 2.15 3.07 -3.83
CA THR A 295 1.54 1.75 -4.07
C THR A 295 0.47 1.50 -3.02
N ASP A 296 -0.47 0.63 -3.34
CA ASP A 296 -1.51 0.16 -2.42
C ASP A 296 -0.89 -0.43 -1.15
N HIS A 297 0.09 -1.30 -1.29
CA HIS A 297 0.87 -1.82 -0.18
C HIS A 297 2.30 -1.26 -0.22
N GLU A 298 2.66 -0.42 0.76
CA GLU A 298 4.03 0.00 1.04
C GLU A 298 4.62 -0.81 2.19
N GLN A 299 5.93 -0.72 2.38
CA GLN A 299 6.61 -1.39 3.49
C GLN A 299 6.12 -0.85 4.83
N GLY A 300 5.68 -1.75 5.68
CA GLY A 300 5.15 -1.50 7.02
C GLY A 300 3.84 -2.22 7.24
N ASP A 301 3.65 -2.67 8.47
CA ASP A 301 2.46 -3.39 8.89
C ASP A 301 1.81 -2.72 10.08
N VAL A 302 0.48 -2.91 10.22
CA VAL A 302 -0.24 -2.79 11.47
C VAL A 302 -0.68 -4.21 11.87
N SER A 303 0.16 -4.89 12.66
CA SER A 303 -0.04 -6.29 13.03
C SER A 303 0.44 -6.56 14.47
N SER A 304 0.09 -7.71 15.03
CA SER A 304 0.54 -8.12 16.36
C SER A 304 2.07 -8.22 16.51
N ALA A 305 2.82 -8.30 15.41
CA ALA A 305 4.28 -8.34 15.39
C ALA A 305 4.91 -6.95 15.17
N ALA A 306 4.14 -5.93 14.84
CA ALA A 306 4.63 -4.60 14.49
C ALA A 306 4.96 -3.76 15.72
N THR A 307 6.19 -3.79 16.18
CA THR A 307 6.66 -3.05 17.37
C THR A 307 7.05 -1.60 17.09
N ALA A 308 7.10 -1.20 15.82
CA ALA A 308 7.39 0.17 15.42
C ALA A 308 6.35 1.15 16.01
N LEU A 309 6.80 2.36 16.33
CA LEU A 309 5.94 3.40 16.88
C LEU A 309 5.30 4.19 15.76
N ALA A 310 4.02 4.49 15.89
CA ALA A 310 3.34 5.44 15.02
C ALA A 310 4.04 6.81 15.11
N GLN A 311 4.23 7.45 13.95
CA GLN A 311 4.89 8.76 13.85
C GLN A 311 4.04 9.69 13.00
N GLU A 312 4.11 10.99 13.29
CA GLU A 312 3.45 12.03 12.48
C GLU A 312 3.78 11.88 10.99
N GLY A 313 2.77 11.98 10.15
CA GLY A 313 2.86 11.82 8.70
C GLY A 313 2.74 10.39 8.19
N MET A 314 2.70 9.37 9.05
CA MET A 314 2.42 8.00 8.62
C MET A 314 0.97 7.88 8.13
N VAL A 315 0.78 7.13 7.04
CA VAL A 315 -0.54 6.76 6.50
C VAL A 315 -0.60 5.26 6.35
N PHE A 316 -1.64 4.65 6.92
CA PHE A 316 -1.87 3.20 6.86
C PHE A 316 -3.36 2.87 6.95
N SER A 317 -3.74 1.66 6.55
CA SER A 317 -5.11 1.14 6.69
C SER A 317 -5.39 0.64 8.10
N ILE A 318 -6.67 0.69 8.49
CA ILE A 318 -7.24 -0.02 9.64
C ILE A 318 -8.45 -0.77 9.13
N GLU A 319 -8.33 -2.09 8.95
CA GLU A 319 -9.23 -2.93 8.16
C GLU A 319 -9.63 -4.25 8.85
N PRO A 320 -10.12 -4.25 10.09
CA PRO A 320 -10.56 -5.49 10.71
C PRO A 320 -11.67 -6.16 9.91
N GLY A 321 -11.70 -7.49 9.96
CA GLY A 321 -12.75 -8.28 9.29
C GLY A 321 -13.12 -9.53 10.06
N ILE A 322 -14.33 -10.04 9.80
CA ILE A 322 -14.84 -11.35 10.25
C ILE A 322 -15.30 -12.11 9.01
N TYR A 323 -14.72 -13.30 8.78
CA TYR A 323 -14.97 -14.12 7.60
C TYR A 323 -15.48 -15.48 8.02
N LEU A 324 -16.80 -15.74 7.82
CA LEU A 324 -17.47 -16.98 8.17
C LEU A 324 -17.57 -17.91 6.94
N PRO A 325 -16.76 -18.99 6.87
CA PRO A 325 -16.71 -19.85 5.69
C PRO A 325 -18.09 -20.37 5.27
N GLY A 326 -18.42 -20.16 3.98
CA GLY A 326 -19.69 -20.62 3.40
C GLY A 326 -20.93 -19.79 3.81
N GLU A 327 -20.74 -18.72 4.57
CA GLU A 327 -21.86 -17.88 5.04
C GLU A 327 -21.71 -16.43 4.57
N MET A 328 -20.72 -15.69 5.08
CA MET A 328 -20.52 -14.26 4.81
C MET A 328 -19.15 -13.76 5.23
N GLY A 329 -18.79 -12.58 4.75
CA GLY A 329 -17.68 -11.79 5.27
C GLY A 329 -18.09 -10.34 5.52
N VAL A 330 -17.41 -9.70 6.47
CA VAL A 330 -17.49 -8.26 6.74
C VAL A 330 -16.09 -7.71 6.89
N ARG A 331 -15.80 -6.62 6.20
CA ARG A 331 -14.63 -5.76 6.43
C ARG A 331 -15.10 -4.31 6.46
N VAL A 332 -14.56 -3.54 7.40
CA VAL A 332 -14.70 -2.08 7.46
C VAL A 332 -13.30 -1.52 7.54
N GLU A 333 -12.94 -0.72 6.56
CA GLU A 333 -11.61 -0.20 6.39
C GLU A 333 -11.59 1.29 6.15
N ASP A 334 -10.65 1.96 6.78
CA ASP A 334 -10.29 3.33 6.51
C ASP A 334 -8.78 3.53 6.49
N LEU A 335 -8.35 4.48 5.70
CA LEU A 335 -7.02 5.05 5.80
C LEU A 335 -6.96 6.09 6.91
N VAL A 336 -5.92 6.01 7.72
CA VAL A 336 -5.64 6.99 8.77
C VAL A 336 -4.31 7.68 8.51
N LEU A 337 -4.29 9.00 8.68
CA LEU A 337 -3.09 9.83 8.71
C LEU A 337 -2.76 10.17 10.16
N VAL A 338 -1.59 9.80 10.63
CA VAL A 338 -1.11 10.16 11.97
C VAL A 338 -0.78 11.65 12.01
N THR A 339 -1.49 12.39 12.88
CA THR A 339 -1.27 13.82 13.12
C THR A 339 -0.39 14.06 14.35
N LYS A 340 -0.12 15.30 14.72
CA LYS A 340 0.67 15.66 15.91
C LYS A 340 0.11 15.11 17.21
N GLU A 341 -1.23 15.04 17.33
CA GLU A 341 -1.91 14.72 18.60
C GLU A 341 -2.81 13.49 18.51
N GLY A 342 -3.06 12.97 17.32
CA GLY A 342 -3.99 11.84 17.08
C GLY A 342 -3.90 11.33 15.67
N CYS A 343 -5.07 11.13 15.04
CA CYS A 343 -5.15 10.83 13.62
C CYS A 343 -6.29 11.57 12.93
N GLU A 344 -6.18 11.63 11.62
CA GLU A 344 -7.25 12.02 10.70
C GLU A 344 -7.67 10.77 9.92
N VAL A 345 -8.96 10.42 10.00
CA VAL A 345 -9.55 9.37 9.15
C VAL A 345 -9.84 9.99 7.79
N LEU A 346 -9.21 9.46 6.73
CA LEU A 346 -9.26 10.06 5.40
C LEU A 346 -10.54 9.73 4.64
N ASN A 347 -11.15 8.59 4.90
CA ASN A 347 -12.39 8.13 4.28
C ASN A 347 -13.61 8.64 5.06
N GLN A 348 -14.60 9.16 4.34
CA GLN A 348 -15.78 9.83 4.92
C GLN A 348 -17.11 9.13 4.63
N VAL A 349 -17.08 7.97 3.97
CA VAL A 349 -18.28 7.15 3.78
C VAL A 349 -18.68 6.52 5.11
N ASP A 350 -19.99 6.60 5.44
CA ASP A 350 -20.52 6.04 6.68
C ASP A 350 -20.13 4.57 6.87
N LYS A 351 -19.65 4.23 8.07
CA LYS A 351 -19.21 2.88 8.47
C LYS A 351 -20.35 1.98 8.91
N HIS A 352 -21.53 2.54 9.20
CA HIS A 352 -22.67 1.73 9.61
C HIS A 352 -23.18 0.92 8.44
N TRP A 353 -23.66 -0.30 8.74
CA TRP A 353 -24.28 -1.10 7.70
C TRP A 353 -25.51 -0.42 7.11
N GLN A 354 -25.70 -0.61 5.84
CA GLN A 354 -26.82 -0.08 5.08
C GLN A 354 -27.41 -1.17 4.20
N VAL A 355 -28.73 -1.12 4.01
CA VAL A 355 -29.43 -1.97 3.06
C VAL A 355 -29.55 -1.22 1.74
N ILE A 356 -29.05 -1.84 0.66
CA ILE A 356 -29.06 -1.30 -0.70
C ILE A 356 -29.63 -2.30 -1.70
N GLY A 357 -29.85 -1.92 -2.95
CA GLY A 357 -30.24 -2.83 -4.03
C GLY A 357 -31.73 -2.83 -4.42
#